data_ecc86db4d463bc0618d0880136bd74c2
#
_entry.id   ecc86db4d463bc0618d0880136bd74c2
#
_cell.length_a   1.000
_cell.length_b   1.000
_cell.length_c   1.000
_cell.angle_alpha   90.00
_cell.angle_beta   90.00
_cell.angle_gamma   90.00
#
_symmetry.space_group_name_H-M   'P 1'
#
loop_
_entity.id
_entity.type
_entity.pdbx_description
1 polymer ?
#
loop_
_entity_poly.entity_id
_entity_poly.type
_entity_poly.pdbx_seq_one_letter_code
_entity_poly.pdbx_strand_id
1 'polypeptide(L)'
;VNPTVRGYMQALSLQRWYGGYQVLNLEEHVLNLGIGEVGNIPLPEDLYTLYSRFLQSDALAPLATRYMGTMGDRETNRAMAAVANTWLGAEYFDEGRVVSMDGGQNAVEVAIRAFTAPLGSAESRKQYVLLATPAYPYYSAAIAAHAGLMAFLAYSGEEFTRGVEQCCNAAVGVILVNVPHNPMGYALTAGQVARINRVAEQYDCAIVLDAVYGNYPESPEVGRALAGFDPGRTVLVDSFSKKYGLPGLRVGFALSAEPELTYAMRFVKMSESLSPSSGKLAFAGHLLKHHPEVPARIAEEVRERRRRFLERFDPGKIAGLKLAGEPHNPFYLPLDIGALCARTGLTDMEVQAHLMEAFHVRVYPGTWTHPSAALEAATFSQVGRHSPHGGLPFLAPQFPAGARIVLAPEHLERRMPGLRLSFGAETRVEAAAEALTAGLQALG
;
A
#
# COMPACT_ATOMS: atom_id res chain seq x y z
N VAL A 1 18.91 14.96 -15.18
CA VAL A 1 18.01 14.17 -14.30
C VAL A 1 17.27 15.14 -13.40
N ASN A 2 15.95 15.04 -13.38
CA ASN A 2 15.09 15.83 -12.50
C ASN A 2 15.62 15.79 -11.05
N PRO A 3 15.82 16.93 -10.37
CA PRO A 3 16.37 16.99 -9.00
C PRO A 3 15.62 16.10 -8.02
N THR A 4 14.31 15.95 -8.19
CA THR A 4 13.46 15.05 -7.38
C THR A 4 13.83 13.58 -7.60
N VAL A 5 13.99 13.18 -8.86
CA VAL A 5 14.42 11.82 -9.22
C VAL A 5 15.84 11.56 -8.72
N ARG A 6 16.74 12.56 -8.80
CA ARG A 6 18.10 12.46 -8.28
C ARG A 6 18.10 12.32 -6.75
N GLY A 7 17.32 13.13 -6.04
CA GLY A 7 17.13 13.01 -4.59
C GLY A 7 16.59 11.62 -4.20
N TYR A 8 15.63 11.12 -4.97
CA TYR A 8 15.11 9.76 -4.86
C TYR A 8 16.18 8.70 -5.12
N MET A 9 16.98 8.85 -6.15
CA MET A 9 18.06 7.90 -6.45
C MET A 9 19.16 7.93 -5.39
N GLN A 10 19.41 9.07 -4.75
CA GLN A 10 20.37 9.21 -3.66
C GLN A 10 19.81 8.72 -2.33
N ALA A 11 18.52 8.97 -2.07
CA ALA A 11 17.79 8.36 -0.95
C ALA A 11 17.63 6.84 -1.13
N LEU A 12 17.49 6.42 -2.37
CA LEU A 12 17.56 5.05 -2.87
C LEU A 12 19.04 4.58 -3.10
N SER A 13 20.01 5.07 -2.37
CA SER A 13 21.23 4.28 -2.16
C SER A 13 20.93 2.94 -1.45
N LEU A 14 19.71 2.73 -1.17
CA LEU A 14 18.84 1.59 -1.43
C LEU A 14 19.28 0.74 -2.65
N GLN A 15 20.06 1.23 -3.61
CA GLN A 15 20.59 0.46 -4.74
C GLN A 15 21.43 -0.74 -4.28
N ARG A 16 22.19 -0.64 -3.25
CA ARG A 16 22.88 -1.80 -2.65
C ARG A 16 21.86 -2.81 -2.11
N TRP A 17 20.76 -2.32 -1.58
CA TRP A 17 19.75 -3.17 -0.99
C TRP A 17 18.78 -3.73 -2.04
N TYR A 18 18.34 -2.93 -3.02
CA TYR A 18 17.48 -3.42 -4.12
C TYR A 18 18.19 -4.43 -5.02
N GLY A 19 19.47 -4.25 -5.33
CA GLY A 19 20.27 -5.24 -6.04
C GLY A 19 20.38 -6.55 -5.27
N GLY A 20 20.70 -6.50 -3.98
CA GLY A 20 20.68 -7.65 -3.07
C GLY A 20 19.28 -8.22 -2.87
N TYR A 21 18.23 -7.38 -2.89
CA TYR A 21 16.85 -7.80 -2.70
C TYR A 21 16.34 -8.70 -3.83
N GLN A 22 16.63 -8.39 -5.07
CA GLN A 22 16.19 -9.20 -6.22
C GLN A 22 16.98 -10.51 -6.33
N VAL A 23 18.27 -10.49 -6.05
CA VAL A 23 19.12 -11.70 -6.08
C VAL A 23 18.72 -12.68 -4.97
N LEU A 24 18.45 -12.18 -3.77
CA LEU A 24 18.12 -13.01 -2.60
C LEU A 24 16.70 -13.65 -2.68
N ASN A 25 15.83 -13.19 -3.55
CA ASN A 25 14.52 -13.83 -3.79
C ASN A 25 14.62 -15.21 -4.46
N LEU A 26 15.73 -15.49 -5.10
CA LEU A 26 16.00 -16.75 -5.82
C LEU A 26 16.75 -17.77 -4.99
N GLU A 27 17.17 -17.42 -3.77
CA GLU A 27 17.94 -18.30 -2.90
C GLU A 27 16.98 -19.14 -2.02
N GLU A 28 16.89 -20.43 -2.32
CA GLU A 28 15.98 -21.39 -1.64
C GLU A 28 16.23 -21.49 -0.12
N HIS A 29 17.43 -21.18 0.35
CA HIS A 29 17.76 -21.25 1.77
C HIS A 29 17.27 -20.04 2.59
N VAL A 30 16.87 -18.94 1.94
CA VAL A 30 16.36 -17.75 2.63
C VAL A 30 14.90 -17.93 3.03
N LEU A 31 14.60 -17.69 4.31
CA LEU A 31 13.27 -17.68 4.87
C LEU A 31 12.65 -16.29 4.70
N ASN A 32 11.71 -16.16 3.77
CA ASN A 32 11.28 -14.84 3.28
C ASN A 32 10.00 -14.34 3.95
N LEU A 33 10.14 -13.62 5.05
CA LEU A 33 9.07 -12.88 5.72
C LEU A 33 9.03 -11.38 5.32
N GLY A 34 9.84 -10.94 4.37
CA GLY A 34 9.97 -9.51 4.02
C GLY A 34 9.10 -9.07 2.85
N ILE A 35 8.92 -9.93 1.85
CA ILE A 35 8.22 -9.58 0.61
C ILE A 35 6.71 -9.62 0.81
N GLY A 36 6.06 -8.58 0.32
CA GLY A 36 4.60 -8.51 0.27
C GLY A 36 4.01 -9.23 -0.97
N GLU A 37 4.56 -10.35 -1.38
CA GLU A 37 4.05 -11.17 -2.49
C GLU A 37 3.20 -12.32 -1.99
N VAL A 38 2.42 -12.92 -2.88
CA VAL A 38 1.66 -14.15 -2.66
C VAL A 38 2.28 -15.23 -3.52
N GLY A 39 2.61 -16.36 -2.92
CA GLY A 39 3.21 -17.47 -3.65
C GLY A 39 2.83 -18.82 -3.04
N ASN A 40 3.00 -19.86 -3.85
CA ASN A 40 2.81 -21.25 -3.42
C ASN A 40 1.46 -21.51 -2.71
N ILE A 41 0.38 -21.00 -3.29
CA ILE A 41 -0.97 -21.24 -2.79
C ILE A 41 -1.46 -22.59 -3.32
N PRO A 42 -2.00 -23.46 -2.46
CA PRO A 42 -2.53 -24.76 -2.88
C PRO A 42 -3.87 -24.56 -3.62
N LEU A 43 -3.79 -24.40 -4.93
CA LEU A 43 -4.94 -24.34 -5.83
C LEU A 43 -5.12 -25.66 -6.57
N PRO A 44 -6.35 -26.02 -7.01
CA PRO A 44 -6.59 -27.22 -7.82
C PRO A 44 -5.78 -27.24 -9.12
N GLU A 45 -5.61 -26.08 -9.71
CA GLU A 45 -4.69 -25.83 -10.81
C GLU A 45 -3.89 -24.57 -10.49
N ASP A 46 -2.57 -24.62 -10.65
CA ASP A 46 -1.75 -23.45 -10.37
C ASP A 46 -1.96 -22.34 -11.40
N LEU A 47 -1.84 -21.09 -10.93
CA LEU A 47 -2.11 -19.90 -11.75
C LEU A 47 -1.15 -19.76 -12.93
N TYR A 48 0.06 -20.29 -12.85
CA TYR A 48 1.03 -20.29 -13.95
C TYR A 48 0.56 -21.21 -15.08
N THR A 49 0.11 -22.41 -14.76
CA THR A 49 -0.45 -23.37 -15.73
C THR A 49 -1.70 -22.79 -16.41
N LEU A 50 -2.60 -22.19 -15.64
CA LEU A 50 -3.76 -21.48 -16.17
C LEU A 50 -3.36 -20.34 -17.12
N TYR A 51 -2.39 -19.51 -16.74
CA TYR A 51 -1.90 -18.43 -17.57
C TYR A 51 -1.24 -18.94 -18.84
N SER A 52 -0.40 -19.96 -18.75
CA SER A 52 0.29 -20.58 -19.91
C SER A 52 -0.71 -21.16 -20.90
N ARG A 53 -1.76 -21.84 -20.42
CA ARG A 53 -2.85 -22.37 -21.25
C ARG A 53 -3.64 -21.24 -21.90
N PHE A 54 -3.94 -20.17 -21.18
CA PHE A 54 -4.63 -19.01 -21.71
C PHE A 54 -3.82 -18.33 -22.84
N LEU A 55 -2.50 -18.19 -22.69
CA LEU A 55 -1.61 -17.63 -23.69
C LEU A 55 -1.57 -18.46 -25.00
N GLN A 56 -1.84 -19.74 -24.91
CA GLN A 56 -1.88 -20.65 -26.07
C GLN A 56 -3.27 -20.74 -26.72
N SER A 57 -4.27 -20.07 -26.15
CA SER A 57 -5.63 -20.10 -26.67
C SER A 57 -5.84 -19.17 -27.87
N ASP A 58 -6.70 -19.60 -28.80
CA ASP A 58 -7.10 -18.79 -29.97
C ASP A 58 -7.79 -17.46 -29.59
N ALA A 59 -8.27 -17.35 -28.34
CA ALA A 59 -8.90 -16.14 -27.84
C ALA A 59 -7.93 -14.94 -27.76
N LEU A 60 -6.62 -15.18 -27.68
CA LEU A 60 -5.63 -14.13 -27.49
C LEU A 60 -5.25 -13.42 -28.79
N ALA A 61 -5.24 -14.12 -29.93
CA ALA A 61 -4.77 -13.57 -31.19
C ALA A 61 -5.53 -12.30 -31.66
N PRO A 62 -6.88 -12.23 -31.59
CA PRO A 62 -7.62 -11.01 -31.94
C PRO A 62 -7.33 -9.84 -30.97
N LEU A 63 -7.02 -10.13 -29.71
CA LEU A 63 -6.75 -9.13 -28.68
C LEU A 63 -5.35 -8.52 -28.82
N ALA A 64 -4.37 -9.29 -29.30
CA ALA A 64 -3.01 -8.84 -29.47
C ALA A 64 -2.83 -7.84 -30.63
N THR A 65 -3.75 -7.86 -31.59
CA THR A 65 -3.65 -7.06 -32.84
C THR A 65 -4.49 -5.79 -32.81
N ARG A 66 -5.22 -5.49 -31.75
CA ARG A 66 -6.13 -4.35 -31.65
C ARG A 66 -5.95 -3.61 -30.35
N TYR A 67 -6.10 -2.29 -30.40
CA TYR A 67 -6.25 -1.51 -29.18
C TYR A 67 -7.56 -1.85 -28.49
N MET A 68 -7.49 -2.05 -27.19
CA MET A 68 -8.66 -2.11 -26.33
C MET A 68 -9.18 -0.69 -26.05
N GLY A 69 -10.42 -0.56 -25.59
CA GLY A 69 -10.93 0.73 -25.12
C GLY A 69 -10.07 1.30 -23.98
N THR A 70 -10.02 2.62 -23.87
CA THR A 70 -9.19 3.32 -22.86
C THR A 70 -9.55 2.95 -21.41
N MET A 71 -10.79 2.50 -21.17
CA MET A 71 -11.24 2.01 -19.86
C MET A 71 -11.00 0.51 -19.67
N GLY A 72 -10.57 -0.21 -20.71
CA GLY A 72 -10.44 -1.65 -20.68
C GLY A 72 -11.61 -2.37 -21.39
N ASP A 73 -11.74 -3.68 -21.16
CA ASP A 73 -12.81 -4.51 -21.68
C ASP A 73 -14.08 -4.41 -20.82
N ARG A 74 -15.22 -4.24 -21.49
CA ARG A 74 -16.51 -4.01 -20.81
C ARG A 74 -16.94 -5.18 -19.93
N GLU A 75 -16.74 -6.42 -20.38
CA GLU A 75 -17.12 -7.61 -19.59
C GLU A 75 -16.23 -7.78 -18.38
N THR A 76 -14.91 -7.59 -18.56
CA THR A 76 -13.95 -7.62 -17.47
C THR A 76 -14.23 -6.50 -16.46
N ASN A 77 -14.54 -5.29 -16.91
CA ASN A 77 -14.88 -4.18 -16.04
C ASN A 77 -16.17 -4.46 -15.25
N ARG A 78 -17.19 -5.08 -15.87
CA ARG A 78 -18.40 -5.51 -15.17
C ARG A 78 -18.10 -6.51 -14.07
N ALA A 79 -17.24 -7.49 -14.34
CA ALA A 79 -16.82 -8.46 -13.33
C ALA A 79 -16.02 -7.81 -12.19
N MET A 80 -15.14 -6.85 -12.48
CA MET A 80 -14.42 -6.08 -11.47
C MET A 80 -15.38 -5.26 -10.59
N ALA A 81 -16.36 -4.58 -11.19
CA ALA A 81 -17.40 -3.85 -10.47
C ALA A 81 -18.21 -4.77 -9.55
N ALA A 82 -18.62 -5.94 -10.05
CA ALA A 82 -19.35 -6.92 -9.26
C ALA A 82 -18.56 -7.44 -8.05
N VAL A 83 -17.27 -7.69 -8.20
CA VAL A 83 -16.39 -8.10 -7.08
C VAL A 83 -16.30 -7.00 -6.02
N ALA A 84 -16.13 -5.73 -6.44
CA ALA A 84 -16.07 -4.61 -5.51
C ALA A 84 -17.40 -4.39 -4.79
N ASN A 85 -18.53 -4.43 -5.50
CA ASN A 85 -19.87 -4.33 -4.93
C ASN A 85 -20.14 -5.45 -3.91
N THR A 86 -19.83 -6.70 -4.25
CA THR A 86 -20.00 -7.84 -3.35
C THR A 86 -19.17 -7.68 -2.08
N TRP A 87 -17.92 -7.27 -2.20
CA TRP A 87 -17.03 -7.09 -1.06
C TRP A 87 -17.49 -5.95 -0.14
N LEU A 88 -17.94 -4.83 -0.73
CA LEU A 88 -18.48 -3.71 0.04
C LEU A 88 -19.89 -4.00 0.61
N GLY A 89 -20.62 -4.94 0.03
CA GLY A 89 -22.05 -5.15 0.33
C GLY A 89 -22.93 -3.98 -0.16
N ALA A 90 -22.56 -3.38 -1.29
CA ALA A 90 -23.22 -2.19 -1.85
C ALA A 90 -23.18 -2.23 -3.39
N GLU A 91 -24.16 -1.64 -4.06
CA GLU A 91 -24.28 -1.58 -5.52
C GLU A 91 -23.89 -0.18 -6.05
N TYR A 92 -22.61 0.17 -5.91
CA TYR A 92 -22.08 1.49 -6.31
C TYR A 92 -21.53 1.54 -7.72
N PHE A 93 -21.12 0.40 -8.28
CA PHE A 93 -20.31 0.37 -9.50
C PHE A 93 -20.96 -0.47 -10.60
N ASP A 94 -20.89 0.04 -11.82
CA ASP A 94 -21.12 -0.67 -13.07
C ASP A 94 -19.83 -0.67 -13.93
N GLU A 95 -19.86 -1.28 -15.12
CA GLU A 95 -18.71 -1.34 -16.01
C GLU A 95 -18.21 0.03 -16.50
N GLY A 96 -19.06 1.05 -16.49
CA GLY A 96 -18.69 2.43 -16.83
C GLY A 96 -17.97 3.19 -15.72
N ARG A 97 -17.94 2.62 -14.51
CA ARG A 97 -17.29 3.19 -13.33
C ARG A 97 -15.90 2.62 -13.06
N VAL A 98 -15.42 1.72 -13.91
CA VAL A 98 -14.14 1.06 -13.76
C VAL A 98 -13.14 1.61 -14.77
N VAL A 99 -11.94 1.89 -14.31
CA VAL A 99 -10.76 2.18 -15.15
C VAL A 99 -9.70 1.13 -14.88
N SER A 100 -9.39 0.31 -15.86
CA SER A 100 -8.35 -0.70 -15.75
C SER A 100 -6.96 -0.07 -15.72
N MET A 101 -6.07 -0.58 -14.86
CA MET A 101 -4.78 0.01 -14.52
C MET A 101 -3.66 -1.04 -14.57
N ASP A 102 -2.41 -0.59 -14.64
CA ASP A 102 -1.21 -1.45 -14.59
C ASP A 102 -0.80 -1.79 -13.14
N GLY A 103 -1.75 -2.36 -12.39
CA GLY A 103 -1.63 -2.71 -10.98
C GLY A 103 -2.12 -1.60 -10.04
N GLY A 104 -2.26 -1.92 -8.75
CA GLY A 104 -2.78 -1.01 -7.73
C GLY A 104 -1.93 0.25 -7.55
N GLN A 105 -0.60 0.14 -7.64
CA GLN A 105 0.26 1.31 -7.53
C GLN A 105 0.03 2.33 -8.65
N ASN A 106 -0.13 1.88 -9.90
CA ASN A 106 -0.48 2.77 -11.01
C ASN A 106 -1.87 3.39 -10.81
N ALA A 107 -2.82 2.64 -10.25
CA ALA A 107 -4.14 3.17 -9.94
C ALA A 107 -4.08 4.30 -8.89
N VAL A 108 -3.29 4.15 -7.84
CA VAL A 108 -3.05 5.22 -6.84
C VAL A 108 -2.37 6.42 -7.48
N GLU A 109 -1.34 6.21 -8.29
CA GLU A 109 -0.60 7.29 -8.96
C GLU A 109 -1.48 8.08 -9.92
N VAL A 110 -2.28 7.39 -10.74
CA VAL A 110 -3.26 8.02 -11.64
C VAL A 110 -4.28 8.83 -10.87
N ALA A 111 -4.81 8.32 -9.75
CA ALA A 111 -5.74 9.05 -8.90
C ALA A 111 -5.09 10.30 -8.28
N ILE A 112 -3.86 10.20 -7.77
CA ILE A 112 -3.11 11.36 -7.27
C ILE A 112 -3.00 12.45 -8.34
N ARG A 113 -2.58 12.08 -9.56
CA ARG A 113 -2.43 13.02 -10.68
C ARG A 113 -3.76 13.62 -11.14
N ALA A 114 -4.84 12.87 -11.02
CA ALA A 114 -6.17 13.34 -11.41
C ALA A 114 -6.75 14.36 -10.42
N PHE A 115 -6.39 14.27 -9.12
CA PHE A 115 -7.04 15.04 -8.05
C PHE A 115 -6.11 16.00 -7.32
N THR A 116 -4.85 16.11 -7.73
CA THR A 116 -3.91 17.12 -7.21
C THR A 116 -3.32 17.97 -8.33
N ALA A 117 -3.08 19.23 -8.05
CA ALA A 117 -2.28 20.10 -8.92
C ALA A 117 -0.79 19.96 -8.58
N PRO A 118 0.11 20.19 -9.56
CA PRO A 118 1.54 20.28 -9.29
C PRO A 118 1.86 21.34 -8.25
N LEU A 119 2.88 21.10 -7.43
CA LEU A 119 3.37 22.10 -6.46
C LEU A 119 3.75 23.42 -7.15
N GLY A 120 3.28 24.52 -6.59
CA GLY A 120 3.50 25.86 -7.12
C GLY A 120 2.53 26.24 -8.24
N SER A 121 1.56 25.41 -8.59
CA SER A 121 0.50 25.78 -9.53
C SER A 121 -0.30 26.97 -9.00
N ALA A 122 -0.53 27.98 -9.85
CA ALA A 122 -1.41 29.10 -9.56
C ALA A 122 -2.90 28.75 -9.75
N GLU A 123 -3.19 27.66 -10.47
CA GLU A 123 -4.54 27.30 -10.90
C GLU A 123 -5.32 26.58 -9.80
N SER A 124 -4.65 25.90 -8.88
CA SER A 124 -5.29 25.18 -7.78
C SER A 124 -4.45 25.18 -6.50
N ARG A 125 -5.13 25.29 -5.36
CA ARG A 125 -4.52 25.10 -4.03
C ARG A 125 -4.39 23.63 -3.63
N LYS A 126 -5.07 22.71 -4.32
CA LYS A 126 -5.10 21.25 -4.06
C LYS A 126 -3.80 20.58 -4.49
N GLN A 127 -2.72 20.82 -3.78
CA GLN A 127 -1.36 20.43 -4.18
C GLN A 127 -0.75 19.32 -3.32
N TYR A 128 -1.47 18.85 -2.29
CA TYR A 128 -0.94 17.88 -1.33
C TYR A 128 -1.79 16.62 -1.24
N VAL A 129 -1.10 15.51 -1.00
CA VAL A 129 -1.70 14.24 -0.56
C VAL A 129 -1.45 14.09 0.92
N LEU A 130 -2.50 13.82 1.70
CA LEU A 130 -2.42 13.49 3.12
C LEU A 130 -2.25 11.98 3.28
N LEU A 131 -1.17 11.55 3.95
CA LEU A 131 -0.78 10.16 4.13
C LEU A 131 -0.43 9.87 5.57
N ALA A 132 -1.02 8.80 6.14
CA ALA A 132 -0.54 8.23 7.38
C ALA A 132 0.73 7.40 7.16
N THR A 133 1.66 7.44 8.10
CA THR A 133 2.85 6.61 8.14
C THR A 133 2.95 5.89 9.49
N PRO A 134 3.58 4.71 9.59
CA PRO A 134 4.22 3.96 8.52
C PRO A 134 3.25 3.54 7.41
N ALA A 135 3.71 3.44 6.16
CA ALA A 135 2.87 3.16 5.00
C ALA A 135 3.59 2.26 3.98
N TYR A 136 2.89 1.87 2.94
CA TYR A 136 3.51 1.24 1.78
C TYR A 136 4.53 2.21 1.17
N PRO A 137 5.82 1.84 1.08
CA PRO A 137 6.91 2.79 0.84
C PRO A 137 6.81 3.52 -0.50
N TYR A 138 6.21 2.88 -1.51
CA TYR A 138 6.11 3.49 -2.83
C TYR A 138 5.02 4.56 -2.96
N TYR A 139 4.15 4.74 -1.95
CA TYR A 139 3.24 5.89 -1.94
C TYR A 139 3.99 7.21 -1.89
N SER A 140 4.99 7.30 -0.99
CA SER A 140 5.81 8.53 -0.89
C SER A 140 6.50 8.85 -2.21
N ALA A 141 6.94 7.81 -2.95
CA ALA A 141 7.55 7.97 -4.27
C ALA A 141 6.56 8.50 -5.30
N ALA A 142 5.40 7.87 -5.41
CA ALA A 142 4.35 8.27 -6.34
C ALA A 142 3.85 9.69 -6.06
N ILE A 143 3.64 10.02 -4.76
CA ILE A 143 3.19 11.35 -4.35
C ILE A 143 4.24 12.40 -4.73
N ALA A 144 5.50 12.21 -4.34
CA ALA A 144 6.56 13.20 -4.56
C ALA A 144 6.88 13.43 -6.04
N ALA A 145 6.50 12.52 -6.93
CA ALA A 145 6.63 12.70 -8.38
C ALA A 145 5.65 13.75 -8.93
N HIS A 146 4.48 13.91 -8.30
CA HIS A 146 3.36 14.67 -8.85
C HIS A 146 2.81 15.76 -7.92
N ALA A 147 2.89 15.57 -6.61
CA ALA A 147 2.27 16.42 -5.60
C ALA A 147 3.19 16.64 -4.40
N GLY A 148 2.75 17.45 -3.44
CA GLY A 148 3.33 17.54 -2.10
C GLY A 148 2.79 16.42 -1.20
N LEU A 149 3.61 15.94 -0.29
CA LEU A 149 3.25 14.98 0.74
C LEU A 149 3.08 15.68 2.08
N MET A 150 1.91 15.51 2.70
CA MET A 150 1.69 15.75 4.13
C MET A 150 1.63 14.41 4.84
N ALA A 151 2.51 14.16 5.80
CA ALA A 151 2.56 12.89 6.52
C ALA A 151 2.38 13.08 8.03
N PHE A 152 1.57 12.19 8.63
CA PHE A 152 1.39 12.09 10.07
C PHE A 152 1.57 10.64 10.53
N LEU A 153 1.78 10.41 11.84
CA LEU A 153 1.92 9.06 12.38
C LEU A 153 0.55 8.47 12.74
N ALA A 154 0.35 7.19 12.37
CA ALA A 154 -0.80 6.42 12.81
C ALA A 154 -0.47 4.93 12.91
N TYR A 155 -0.62 4.38 14.09
CA TYR A 155 -0.43 2.96 14.40
C TYR A 155 -1.75 2.21 14.59
N SER A 156 -2.87 2.94 14.60
CA SER A 156 -4.23 2.42 14.76
C SER A 156 -5.24 3.18 13.90
N GLY A 157 -6.43 2.60 13.70
CA GLY A 157 -7.52 3.27 12.97
C GLY A 157 -7.99 4.56 13.64
N GLU A 158 -7.94 4.66 14.97
CA GLU A 158 -8.27 5.89 15.69
C GLU A 158 -7.19 6.99 15.52
N GLU A 159 -5.91 6.61 15.58
CA GLU A 159 -4.83 7.57 15.32
C GLU A 159 -4.86 8.06 13.88
N PHE A 160 -5.17 7.18 12.91
CA PHE A 160 -5.39 7.57 11.51
C PHE A 160 -6.49 8.63 11.40
N THR A 161 -7.66 8.35 11.97
CA THR A 161 -8.82 9.25 11.88
C THR A 161 -8.53 10.61 12.52
N ARG A 162 -7.90 10.61 13.71
CA ARG A 162 -7.49 11.83 14.40
C ARG A 162 -6.46 12.61 13.59
N GLY A 163 -5.47 11.93 12.99
CA GLY A 163 -4.49 12.56 12.13
C GLY A 163 -5.12 13.23 10.90
N VAL A 164 -6.12 12.59 10.29
CA VAL A 164 -6.89 13.22 9.19
C VAL A 164 -7.61 14.49 9.69
N GLU A 165 -8.28 14.43 10.83
CA GLU A 165 -8.97 15.60 11.41
C GLU A 165 -8.02 16.76 11.75
N GLN A 166 -6.83 16.46 12.23
CA GLN A 166 -5.86 17.47 12.67
C GLN A 166 -5.01 18.04 11.53
N CYS A 167 -4.70 17.24 10.52
CA CYS A 167 -3.73 17.60 9.49
C CYS A 167 -4.37 18.03 8.16
N CYS A 168 -5.61 17.61 7.88
CA CYS A 168 -6.27 18.00 6.64
C CYS A 168 -6.59 19.51 6.61
N ASN A 169 -6.40 20.11 5.44
CA ASN A 169 -6.64 21.54 5.24
C ASN A 169 -6.91 21.83 3.75
N ALA A 170 -7.15 23.10 3.41
CA ALA A 170 -7.52 23.54 2.07
C ALA A 170 -6.49 23.23 0.96
N ALA A 171 -5.23 22.91 1.32
CA ALA A 171 -4.19 22.56 0.37
C ALA A 171 -4.18 21.06 0.03
N VAL A 172 -4.90 20.23 0.79
CA VAL A 172 -5.03 18.79 0.54
C VAL A 172 -6.02 18.55 -0.59
N GLY A 173 -5.59 17.85 -1.63
CA GLY A 173 -6.44 17.37 -2.73
C GLY A 173 -6.89 15.93 -2.53
N VAL A 174 -6.02 15.10 -1.91
CA VAL A 174 -6.27 13.68 -1.72
C VAL A 174 -5.99 13.28 -0.28
N ILE A 175 -6.91 12.56 0.33
CA ILE A 175 -6.70 11.76 1.54
C ILE A 175 -6.45 10.33 1.09
N LEU A 176 -5.22 9.81 1.26
CA LEU A 176 -4.88 8.43 0.88
C LEU A 176 -5.13 7.48 2.06
N VAL A 177 -6.04 6.56 1.85
CA VAL A 177 -6.51 5.58 2.84
C VAL A 177 -6.13 4.19 2.36
N ASN A 178 -5.27 3.49 3.07
CA ASN A 178 -4.98 2.07 2.80
C ASN A 178 -5.59 1.21 3.91
N VAL A 179 -6.60 0.42 3.59
CA VAL A 179 -7.34 -0.39 4.58
C VAL A 179 -7.84 -1.70 3.95
N PRO A 180 -7.62 -2.85 4.61
CA PRO A 180 -6.79 -3.09 5.81
C PRO A 180 -5.34 -2.64 5.62
N HIS A 181 -4.76 -2.02 6.64
CA HIS A 181 -3.54 -1.23 6.50
C HIS A 181 -2.26 -2.08 6.35
N ASN A 182 -1.36 -1.62 5.50
CA ASN A 182 0.02 -2.10 5.38
C ASN A 182 0.99 -1.00 5.85
N PRO A 183 1.79 -1.19 6.93
CA PRO A 183 2.05 -2.47 7.61
C PRO A 183 1.24 -2.71 8.90
N MET A 184 0.56 -1.70 9.46
CA MET A 184 0.06 -1.71 10.82
C MET A 184 -1.19 -2.58 11.06
N GLY A 185 -1.78 -3.12 10.02
CA GLY A 185 -2.90 -4.07 10.12
C GLY A 185 -4.22 -3.48 10.57
N TYR A 186 -4.32 -2.18 10.85
CA TYR A 186 -5.58 -1.60 11.32
C TYR A 186 -6.66 -1.57 10.23
N ALA A 187 -7.89 -1.57 10.69
CA ALA A 187 -9.09 -1.31 9.91
C ALA A 187 -9.79 -0.04 10.43
N LEU A 188 -10.84 0.39 9.74
CA LEU A 188 -11.66 1.52 10.16
C LEU A 188 -13.06 1.05 10.54
N THR A 189 -13.60 1.61 11.60
CA THR A 189 -15.00 1.47 11.98
C THR A 189 -15.90 2.40 11.17
N ALA A 190 -17.20 2.13 11.11
CA ALA A 190 -18.16 3.02 10.43
C ALA A 190 -18.15 4.45 11.02
N GLY A 191 -17.95 4.60 12.33
CA GLY A 191 -17.84 5.90 12.99
C GLY A 191 -16.60 6.68 12.55
N GLN A 192 -15.47 6.00 12.36
CA GLN A 192 -14.23 6.60 11.85
C GLN A 192 -14.37 7.00 10.38
N VAL A 193 -14.96 6.16 9.54
CA VAL A 193 -15.26 6.49 8.15
C VAL A 193 -16.15 7.74 8.05
N ALA A 194 -17.20 7.83 8.88
CA ALA A 194 -18.06 9.01 8.91
C ALA A 194 -17.31 10.29 9.32
N ARG A 195 -16.32 10.19 10.21
CA ARG A 195 -15.46 11.33 10.61
C ARG A 195 -14.56 11.77 9.44
N ILE A 196 -13.96 10.81 8.73
CA ILE A 196 -13.11 11.08 7.55
C ILE A 196 -13.94 11.74 6.44
N ASN A 197 -15.15 11.26 6.17
CA ASN A 197 -16.04 11.86 5.18
C ASN A 197 -16.34 13.34 5.49
N ARG A 198 -16.62 13.67 6.76
CA ARG A 198 -16.86 15.08 7.15
C ARG A 198 -15.64 15.97 6.87
N VAL A 199 -14.44 15.46 7.12
CA VAL A 199 -13.19 16.21 6.82
C VAL A 199 -13.02 16.36 5.30
N ALA A 200 -13.24 15.30 4.54
CA ALA A 200 -13.15 15.33 3.08
C ALA A 200 -14.15 16.29 2.46
N GLU A 201 -15.38 16.32 2.97
CA GLU A 201 -16.42 17.28 2.57
C GLU A 201 -16.03 18.73 2.94
N GLN A 202 -15.62 18.96 4.19
CA GLN A 202 -15.22 20.28 4.69
C GLN A 202 -14.13 20.93 3.86
N TYR A 203 -13.14 20.15 3.45
CA TYR A 203 -11.98 20.64 2.70
C TYR A 203 -12.06 20.32 1.20
N ASP A 204 -13.14 19.73 0.73
CA ASP A 204 -13.34 19.32 -0.66
C ASP A 204 -12.18 18.46 -1.19
N CYS A 205 -11.90 17.36 -0.50
CA CYS A 205 -10.85 16.40 -0.85
C CYS A 205 -11.44 15.18 -1.54
N ALA A 206 -10.70 14.60 -2.48
CA ALA A 206 -10.94 13.23 -2.91
C ALA A 206 -10.39 12.24 -1.88
N ILE A 207 -11.05 11.09 -1.73
CA ILE A 207 -10.58 9.97 -0.93
C ILE A 207 -10.09 8.89 -1.89
N VAL A 208 -8.81 8.54 -1.83
CA VAL A 208 -8.26 7.39 -2.55
C VAL A 208 -8.16 6.22 -1.58
N LEU A 209 -9.10 5.28 -1.70
CA LEU A 209 -9.20 4.09 -0.86
C LEU A 209 -8.46 2.92 -1.52
N ASP A 210 -7.23 2.67 -1.09
CA ASP A 210 -6.48 1.50 -1.51
C ASP A 210 -6.92 0.27 -0.70
N ALA A 211 -7.70 -0.58 -1.35
CA ALA A 211 -8.33 -1.77 -0.79
C ALA A 211 -7.74 -3.08 -1.33
N VAL A 212 -6.47 -3.08 -1.75
CA VAL A 212 -5.81 -4.28 -2.30
C VAL A 212 -5.77 -5.47 -1.33
N TYR A 213 -5.97 -5.24 -0.03
CA TYR A 213 -6.12 -6.26 1.02
C TYR A 213 -7.58 -6.51 1.42
N GLY A 214 -8.54 -6.02 0.66
CA GLY A 214 -9.96 -6.09 1.00
C GLY A 214 -10.52 -7.51 1.20
N ASN A 215 -9.88 -8.55 0.67
CA ASN A 215 -10.24 -9.95 0.89
C ASN A 215 -9.57 -10.61 2.10
N TYR A 216 -8.72 -9.87 2.84
CA TYR A 216 -8.01 -10.38 4.01
C TYR A 216 -8.59 -10.00 5.38
N PRO A 217 -9.65 -9.19 5.52
CA PRO A 217 -10.10 -8.74 6.83
C PRO A 217 -10.48 -9.92 7.73
N GLU A 218 -10.18 -9.78 9.02
CA GLU A 218 -10.55 -10.76 10.04
C GLU A 218 -12.08 -10.73 10.32
N SER A 219 -12.75 -9.67 9.93
CA SER A 219 -14.17 -9.45 10.20
C SER A 219 -14.91 -8.89 8.98
N PRO A 220 -16.13 -9.39 8.67
CA PRO A 220 -16.99 -8.82 7.63
C PRO A 220 -17.40 -7.36 7.89
N GLU A 221 -17.37 -6.89 9.14
CA GLU A 221 -17.67 -5.51 9.52
C GLU A 221 -16.71 -4.52 8.86
N VAL A 222 -15.47 -4.92 8.60
CA VAL A 222 -14.48 -4.08 7.91
C VAL A 222 -14.95 -3.70 6.51
N GLY A 223 -15.40 -4.66 5.68
CA GLY A 223 -15.94 -4.38 4.35
C GLY A 223 -17.16 -3.44 4.40
N ARG A 224 -18.10 -3.72 5.32
CA ARG A 224 -19.27 -2.87 5.51
C ARG A 224 -18.94 -1.45 5.98
N ALA A 225 -17.94 -1.30 6.85
CA ALA A 225 -17.50 0.03 7.27
C ALA A 225 -16.95 0.85 6.09
N LEU A 226 -16.18 0.20 5.22
CA LEU A 226 -15.60 0.86 4.04
C LEU A 226 -16.65 1.26 2.99
N ALA A 227 -17.79 0.55 2.92
CA ALA A 227 -18.94 0.96 2.10
C ALA A 227 -19.54 2.30 2.56
N GLY A 228 -19.26 2.73 3.78
CA GLY A 228 -19.70 4.02 4.32
C GLY A 228 -18.90 5.23 3.84
N PHE A 229 -17.82 5.05 3.07
CA PHE A 229 -17.15 6.18 2.42
C PHE A 229 -18.09 6.87 1.42
N ASP A 230 -18.01 8.21 1.36
CA ASP A 230 -18.83 9.01 0.45
C ASP A 230 -18.56 8.61 -1.01
N PRO A 231 -19.53 8.01 -1.72
CA PRO A 231 -19.33 7.54 -3.09
C PRO A 231 -19.09 8.69 -4.08
N GLY A 232 -19.54 9.91 -3.75
CA GLY A 232 -19.31 11.11 -4.56
C GLY A 232 -17.87 11.65 -4.51
N ARG A 233 -17.05 11.17 -3.55
CA ARG A 233 -15.67 11.65 -3.32
C ARG A 233 -14.64 10.54 -3.33
N THR A 234 -15.06 9.28 -3.39
CA THR A 234 -14.18 8.14 -3.18
C THR A 234 -13.82 7.45 -4.50
N VAL A 235 -12.54 7.19 -4.64
CA VAL A 235 -11.99 6.27 -5.63
C VAL A 235 -11.49 5.03 -4.90
N LEU A 236 -12.09 3.90 -5.17
CA LEU A 236 -11.61 2.59 -4.71
C LEU A 236 -10.53 2.08 -5.65
N VAL A 237 -9.40 1.69 -5.10
CA VAL A 237 -8.30 1.04 -5.82
C VAL A 237 -8.21 -0.42 -5.41
N ASP A 238 -8.07 -1.30 -6.39
CA ASP A 238 -7.90 -2.73 -6.17
C ASP A 238 -6.93 -3.37 -7.16
N SER A 239 -6.49 -4.61 -6.90
CA SER A 239 -5.46 -5.26 -7.70
C SER A 239 -5.50 -6.78 -7.64
N PHE A 240 -5.12 -7.42 -8.73
CA PHE A 240 -4.88 -8.86 -8.81
C PHE A 240 -3.61 -9.30 -8.05
N SER A 241 -2.73 -8.35 -7.71
CA SER A 241 -1.45 -8.65 -7.06
C SER A 241 -1.59 -9.41 -5.74
N LYS A 242 -2.61 -9.08 -4.94
CA LYS A 242 -2.84 -9.73 -3.64
C LYS A 242 -4.01 -10.72 -3.70
N LYS A 243 -5.12 -10.32 -4.29
CA LYS A 243 -6.34 -11.14 -4.36
C LYS A 243 -6.16 -12.41 -5.18
N TYR A 244 -5.40 -12.35 -6.26
CA TYR A 244 -5.11 -13.49 -7.13
C TYR A 244 -3.66 -13.97 -7.07
N GLY A 245 -2.80 -13.37 -6.21
CA GLY A 245 -1.40 -13.77 -6.12
C GLY A 245 -0.60 -13.52 -7.41
N LEU A 246 -0.98 -12.55 -8.22
CA LEU A 246 -0.40 -12.28 -9.53
C LEU A 246 0.24 -10.87 -9.62
N PRO A 247 1.22 -10.56 -8.75
CA PRO A 247 1.87 -9.24 -8.78
C PRO A 247 2.61 -8.97 -10.10
N GLY A 248 3.14 -10.02 -10.74
CA GLY A 248 3.84 -9.93 -12.03
C GLY A 248 2.92 -9.68 -13.23
N LEU A 249 1.63 -9.98 -13.13
CA LEU A 249 0.66 -9.74 -14.20
C LEU A 249 0.44 -8.24 -14.45
N ARG A 250 0.63 -7.40 -13.43
CA ARG A 250 0.43 -5.95 -13.50
C ARG A 250 -0.98 -5.58 -13.95
N VAL A 251 -2.00 -6.13 -13.28
CA VAL A 251 -3.42 -5.76 -13.46
C VAL A 251 -3.98 -5.24 -12.15
N GLY A 252 -4.59 -4.08 -12.22
CA GLY A 252 -5.36 -3.45 -11.17
C GLY A 252 -6.48 -2.63 -11.79
N PHE A 253 -7.25 -1.97 -10.96
CA PHE A 253 -8.34 -1.13 -11.39
C PHE A 253 -8.67 -0.08 -10.34
N ALA A 254 -9.23 1.03 -10.80
CA ALA A 254 -9.82 2.06 -9.98
C ALA A 254 -11.30 2.19 -10.29
N LEU A 255 -12.12 2.41 -9.27
CA LEU A 255 -13.56 2.56 -9.39
C LEU A 255 -14.03 3.81 -8.66
N SER A 256 -14.96 4.55 -9.24
CA SER A 256 -15.70 5.60 -8.55
C SER A 256 -17.16 5.60 -8.95
N ALA A 257 -18.05 5.80 -8.01
CA ALA A 257 -19.46 5.99 -8.29
C ALA A 257 -19.73 7.36 -8.96
N GLU A 258 -18.79 8.32 -8.77
CA GLU A 258 -18.86 9.65 -9.37
C GLU A 258 -18.28 9.64 -10.79
N PRO A 259 -19.07 10.00 -11.84
CA PRO A 259 -18.60 10.04 -13.22
C PRO A 259 -17.39 10.93 -13.44
N GLU A 260 -17.37 12.10 -12.83
CA GLU A 260 -16.28 13.07 -13.02
C GLU A 260 -14.95 12.53 -12.55
N LEU A 261 -14.91 11.86 -11.40
CA LEU A 261 -13.70 11.20 -10.89
C LEU A 261 -13.23 10.08 -11.82
N THR A 262 -14.18 9.29 -12.36
CA THR A 262 -13.87 8.24 -13.34
C THR A 262 -13.29 8.83 -14.63
N TYR A 263 -13.87 9.91 -15.14
CA TYR A 263 -13.38 10.59 -16.35
C TYR A 263 -12.00 11.20 -16.16
N ALA A 264 -11.75 11.85 -15.02
CA ALA A 264 -10.45 12.43 -14.71
C ALA A 264 -9.35 11.35 -14.69
N MET A 265 -9.57 10.22 -14.01
CA MET A 265 -8.64 9.10 -14.00
C MET A 265 -8.41 8.51 -15.41
N ARG A 266 -9.50 8.32 -16.17
CA ARG A 266 -9.41 7.84 -17.54
C ARG A 266 -8.55 8.75 -18.42
N PHE A 267 -8.73 10.07 -18.30
CA PHE A 267 -7.96 11.04 -19.06
C PHE A 267 -6.46 10.97 -18.74
N VAL A 268 -6.12 10.89 -17.46
CA VAL A 268 -4.71 10.71 -17.02
C VAL A 268 -4.16 9.39 -17.52
N LYS A 269 -4.90 8.29 -17.40
CA LYS A 269 -4.47 6.97 -17.88
C LYS A 269 -4.24 6.94 -19.39
N MET A 270 -5.10 7.60 -20.15
CA MET A 270 -4.91 7.74 -21.61
C MET A 270 -3.59 8.41 -21.98
N SER A 271 -3.19 9.44 -21.19
CA SER A 271 -1.93 10.16 -21.43
C SER A 271 -0.69 9.31 -21.12
N GLU A 272 -0.83 8.29 -20.28
CA GLU A 272 0.28 7.38 -19.92
C GLU A 272 0.47 6.24 -20.92
N SER A 273 -0.60 5.54 -21.28
CA SER A 273 -0.52 4.27 -22.00
C SER A 273 -1.68 4.01 -22.96
N LEU A 274 -2.49 5.00 -23.28
CA LEU A 274 -3.66 4.95 -24.17
C LEU A 274 -4.70 3.90 -23.72
N SER A 275 -4.31 2.64 -23.59
CA SER A 275 -5.17 1.53 -23.19
C SER A 275 -4.38 0.50 -22.38
N PRO A 276 -5.06 -0.29 -21.52
CA PRO A 276 -4.40 -1.39 -20.81
C PRO A 276 -3.97 -2.50 -21.79
N SER A 277 -3.05 -3.36 -21.35
CA SER A 277 -2.65 -4.56 -22.09
C SER A 277 -3.83 -5.52 -22.25
N SER A 278 -4.29 -5.72 -23.46
CA SER A 278 -5.47 -6.53 -23.77
C SER A 278 -5.35 -7.99 -23.32
N GLY A 279 -4.19 -8.62 -23.53
CA GLY A 279 -3.97 -10.02 -23.14
C GLY A 279 -3.99 -10.21 -21.63
N LYS A 280 -3.37 -9.31 -20.87
CA LYS A 280 -3.38 -9.36 -19.40
C LYS A 280 -4.77 -9.14 -18.83
N LEU A 281 -5.50 -8.16 -19.37
CA LEU A 281 -6.84 -7.85 -18.92
C LEU A 281 -7.84 -8.96 -19.26
N ALA A 282 -7.72 -9.57 -20.45
CA ALA A 282 -8.54 -10.71 -20.83
C ALA A 282 -8.31 -11.92 -19.89
N PHE A 283 -7.05 -12.18 -19.51
CA PHE A 283 -6.76 -13.23 -18.52
C PHE A 283 -7.35 -12.88 -17.13
N ALA A 284 -7.26 -11.62 -16.71
CA ALA A 284 -7.90 -11.17 -15.48
C ALA A 284 -9.43 -11.39 -15.53
N GLY A 285 -10.09 -11.07 -16.64
CA GLY A 285 -11.50 -11.36 -16.87
C GLY A 285 -11.82 -12.85 -16.84
N HIS A 286 -10.95 -13.68 -17.41
CA HIS A 286 -11.06 -15.13 -17.34
C HIS A 286 -11.03 -15.63 -15.90
N LEU A 287 -10.09 -15.15 -15.08
CA LEU A 287 -9.99 -15.51 -13.66
C LEU A 287 -11.24 -15.09 -12.87
N LEU A 288 -11.70 -13.86 -13.04
CA LEU A 288 -12.91 -13.37 -12.36
C LEU A 288 -14.14 -14.23 -12.67
N LYS A 289 -14.25 -14.71 -13.90
CA LYS A 289 -15.40 -15.48 -14.38
C LYS A 289 -15.34 -16.97 -14.00
N HIS A 290 -14.17 -17.57 -14.07
CA HIS A 290 -14.01 -19.03 -13.98
C HIS A 290 -13.33 -19.49 -12.68
N HIS A 291 -12.68 -18.59 -11.95
CA HIS A 291 -11.94 -18.89 -10.72
C HIS A 291 -12.27 -17.88 -9.60
N PRO A 292 -13.55 -17.61 -9.31
CA PRO A 292 -13.96 -16.61 -8.29
C PRO A 292 -13.57 -17.04 -6.87
N GLU A 293 -13.26 -18.34 -6.64
CA GLU A 293 -12.85 -18.88 -5.35
C GLU A 293 -11.39 -18.54 -4.96
N VAL A 294 -10.54 -18.18 -5.92
CA VAL A 294 -9.10 -17.99 -5.69
C VAL A 294 -8.80 -16.97 -4.60
N PRO A 295 -9.43 -15.76 -4.57
CA PRO A 295 -9.19 -14.79 -3.50
C PRO A 295 -9.46 -15.34 -2.08
N ALA A 296 -10.54 -16.11 -1.91
CA ALA A 296 -10.88 -16.69 -0.62
C ALA A 296 -9.85 -17.74 -0.18
N ARG A 297 -9.39 -18.61 -1.09
CA ARG A 297 -8.34 -19.58 -0.82
C ARG A 297 -7.01 -18.95 -0.45
N ILE A 298 -6.63 -17.88 -1.14
CA ILE A 298 -5.42 -17.12 -0.80
C ILE A 298 -5.53 -16.52 0.60
N ALA A 299 -6.68 -15.92 0.90
CA ALA A 299 -6.91 -15.33 2.21
C ALA A 299 -6.84 -16.37 3.34
N GLU A 300 -7.41 -17.56 3.13
CA GLU A 300 -7.38 -18.68 4.07
C GLU A 300 -5.94 -19.17 4.29
N GLU A 301 -5.19 -19.42 3.23
CA GLU A 301 -3.80 -19.86 3.31
C GLU A 301 -2.90 -18.85 4.04
N VAL A 302 -3.06 -17.55 3.77
CA VAL A 302 -2.30 -16.50 4.46
C VAL A 302 -2.62 -16.49 5.97
N ARG A 303 -3.90 -16.65 6.35
CA ARG A 303 -4.29 -16.77 7.75
C ARG A 303 -3.69 -18.00 8.40
N GLU A 304 -3.71 -19.13 7.71
CA GLU A 304 -3.15 -20.39 8.20
C GLU A 304 -1.63 -20.29 8.41
N ARG A 305 -0.90 -19.71 7.45
CA ARG A 305 0.54 -19.45 7.58
C ARG A 305 0.85 -18.56 8.79
N ARG A 306 0.09 -17.48 8.96
CA ARG A 306 0.24 -16.60 10.13
C ARG A 306 -0.04 -17.33 11.43
N ARG A 307 -1.10 -18.15 11.50
CA ARG A 307 -1.45 -18.95 12.68
C ARG A 307 -0.31 -19.91 13.05
N ARG A 308 0.19 -20.69 12.10
CA ARG A 308 1.30 -21.64 12.28
C ARG A 308 2.59 -20.93 12.71
N PHE A 309 2.86 -19.77 12.15
CA PHE A 309 3.99 -18.92 12.57
C PHE A 309 3.86 -18.53 14.05
N LEU A 310 2.71 -18.01 14.45
CA LEU A 310 2.47 -17.53 15.83
C LEU A 310 2.46 -18.66 16.87
N GLU A 311 2.22 -19.90 16.49
CA GLU A 311 2.37 -21.07 17.37
C GLU A 311 3.83 -21.31 17.78
N ARG A 312 4.77 -20.89 16.96
CA ARG A 312 6.21 -21.05 17.21
C ARG A 312 6.90 -19.75 17.64
N PHE A 313 6.30 -18.61 17.32
CA PHE A 313 6.85 -17.29 17.60
C PHE A 313 6.10 -16.60 18.75
N ASP A 314 6.78 -16.45 19.89
CA ASP A 314 6.25 -15.74 21.06
C ASP A 314 7.07 -14.46 21.30
N PRO A 315 6.55 -13.28 20.90
CA PRO A 315 7.25 -12.01 21.12
C PRO A 315 7.57 -11.73 22.59
N GLY A 316 6.74 -12.25 23.52
CA GLY A 316 6.94 -12.07 24.96
C GLY A 316 8.19 -12.75 25.51
N LYS A 317 8.76 -13.69 24.78
CA LYS A 317 10.03 -14.36 25.14
C LYS A 317 11.28 -13.64 24.65
N ILE A 318 11.12 -12.55 23.88
CA ILE A 318 12.22 -11.78 23.32
C ILE A 318 12.25 -10.42 24.00
N ALA A 319 13.31 -10.16 24.78
CA ALA A 319 13.43 -8.93 25.53
C ALA A 319 13.40 -7.69 24.59
N GLY A 320 12.51 -6.75 24.87
CA GLY A 320 12.38 -5.52 24.10
C GLY A 320 11.61 -5.64 22.79
N LEU A 321 10.93 -6.77 22.54
CA LEU A 321 10.05 -6.98 21.40
C LEU A 321 8.58 -6.87 21.82
N LYS A 322 7.77 -6.22 20.98
CA LYS A 322 6.31 -6.15 21.13
C LYS A 322 5.63 -6.30 19.78
N LEU A 323 4.41 -6.82 19.79
CA LEU A 323 3.53 -6.69 18.64
C LEU A 323 3.10 -5.23 18.51
N ALA A 324 3.11 -4.71 17.29
CA ALA A 324 2.65 -3.38 16.96
C ALA A 324 1.39 -3.45 16.08
N GLY A 325 0.61 -2.37 16.04
CA GLY A 325 -0.59 -2.25 15.22
C GLY A 325 -1.76 -3.13 15.65
N GLU A 326 -2.69 -3.30 14.74
CA GLU A 326 -3.95 -4.04 14.95
C GLU A 326 -4.01 -5.30 14.05
N PRO A 327 -4.73 -6.38 14.45
CA PRO A 327 -4.64 -7.67 13.76
C PRO A 327 -5.60 -7.83 12.57
N HIS A 328 -6.17 -6.75 12.02
CA HIS A 328 -7.20 -6.83 10.97
C HIS A 328 -6.67 -7.16 9.57
N ASN A 329 -5.36 -7.12 9.35
CA ASN A 329 -4.74 -7.59 8.11
C ASN A 329 -3.85 -8.80 8.40
N PRO A 330 -4.28 -10.03 8.13
CA PRO A 330 -3.49 -11.22 8.42
C PRO A 330 -2.24 -11.36 7.54
N PHE A 331 -2.16 -10.58 6.48
CA PHE A 331 -1.01 -10.61 5.57
C PHE A 331 0.28 -10.10 6.22
N TYR A 332 0.17 -9.20 7.20
CA TYR A 332 1.30 -8.56 7.88
C TYR A 332 1.25 -8.72 9.39
N LEU A 333 2.45 -8.78 9.99
CA LEU A 333 2.66 -8.70 11.42
C LEU A 333 3.74 -7.66 11.69
N PRO A 334 3.38 -6.45 12.13
CA PRO A 334 4.35 -5.45 12.54
C PRO A 334 4.87 -5.76 13.95
N LEU A 335 6.18 -5.59 14.13
CA LEU A 335 6.88 -5.74 15.41
C LEU A 335 7.49 -4.40 15.80
N ASP A 336 7.28 -3.98 17.04
CA ASP A 336 8.03 -2.90 17.69
C ASP A 336 9.31 -3.48 18.28
N ILE A 337 10.45 -3.01 17.81
CA ILE A 337 11.78 -3.38 18.30
C ILE A 337 12.51 -2.18 18.92
N GLY A 338 11.80 -1.11 19.26
CA GLY A 338 12.40 0.11 19.80
C GLY A 338 13.22 -0.11 21.05
N ALA A 339 12.73 -0.93 22.00
CA ALA A 339 13.50 -1.25 23.21
C ALA A 339 14.70 -2.17 22.93
N LEU A 340 14.62 -3.06 21.93
CA LEU A 340 15.75 -3.85 21.46
C LEU A 340 16.84 -2.94 20.85
N CYS A 341 16.45 -2.03 19.95
CA CYS A 341 17.34 -1.05 19.35
C CYS A 341 18.02 -0.16 20.39
N ALA A 342 17.25 0.34 21.36
CA ALA A 342 17.81 1.17 22.44
C ALA A 342 18.83 0.42 23.31
N ARG A 343 18.64 -0.87 23.56
CA ARG A 343 19.56 -1.70 24.36
C ARG A 343 20.82 -2.04 23.59
N THR A 344 20.70 -2.38 22.32
CA THR A 344 21.82 -2.87 21.48
C THR A 344 22.60 -1.74 20.79
N GLY A 345 22.02 -0.56 20.70
CA GLY A 345 22.54 0.55 19.88
C GLY A 345 22.36 0.36 18.39
N LEU A 346 21.66 -0.70 17.94
CA LEU A 346 21.41 -1.00 16.53
C LEU A 346 20.15 -0.28 16.03
N THR A 347 20.16 0.08 14.75
CA THR A 347 18.95 0.49 14.02
C THR A 347 18.14 -0.73 13.56
N ASP A 348 16.88 -0.53 13.18
CA ASP A 348 16.06 -1.60 12.59
C ASP A 348 16.62 -2.14 11.26
N MET A 349 17.38 -1.31 10.54
CA MET A 349 18.13 -1.71 9.35
C MET A 349 19.28 -2.68 9.67
N GLU A 350 20.03 -2.40 10.74
CA GLU A 350 21.14 -3.26 11.19
C GLU A 350 20.61 -4.56 11.80
N VAL A 351 19.47 -4.52 12.51
CA VAL A 351 18.79 -5.72 12.99
C VAL A 351 18.34 -6.59 11.79
N GLN A 352 17.77 -5.99 10.75
CA GLN A 352 17.41 -6.72 9.53
C GLN A 352 18.63 -7.33 8.84
N ALA A 353 19.77 -6.60 8.75
CA ALA A 353 21.00 -7.12 8.17
C ALA A 353 21.53 -8.32 8.96
N HIS A 354 21.56 -8.24 10.29
CA HIS A 354 21.93 -9.35 11.18
C HIS A 354 21.05 -10.58 10.96
N LEU A 355 19.74 -10.43 10.92
CA LEU A 355 18.80 -11.53 10.68
C LEU A 355 19.05 -12.19 9.32
N MET A 356 19.32 -11.40 8.30
CA MET A 356 19.58 -11.89 6.95
C MET A 356 20.93 -12.62 6.84
N GLU A 357 22.01 -12.03 7.37
CA GLU A 357 23.37 -12.55 7.21
C GLU A 357 23.64 -13.79 8.08
N ALA A 358 23.17 -13.78 9.33
CA ALA A 358 23.47 -14.84 10.29
C ALA A 358 22.41 -15.93 10.39
N PHE A 359 21.14 -15.61 10.07
CA PHE A 359 20.00 -16.53 10.26
C PHE A 359 19.22 -16.79 8.97
N HIS A 360 19.61 -16.17 7.86
CA HIS A 360 18.93 -16.29 6.56
C HIS A 360 17.43 -15.95 6.62
N VAL A 361 17.05 -15.06 7.53
CA VAL A 361 15.67 -14.58 7.68
C VAL A 361 15.56 -13.18 7.12
N ARG A 362 14.74 -13.05 6.12
CA ARG A 362 14.42 -11.76 5.50
C ARG A 362 13.18 -11.16 6.14
N VAL A 363 13.31 -9.95 6.65
CA VAL A 363 12.22 -9.13 7.18
C VAL A 363 12.24 -7.74 6.53
N TYR A 364 11.20 -6.96 6.71
CA TYR A 364 11.13 -5.61 6.18
C TYR A 364 11.29 -4.58 7.32
N PRO A 365 12.37 -3.77 7.36
CA PRO A 365 12.58 -2.81 8.44
C PRO A 365 11.56 -1.66 8.37
N GLY A 366 11.14 -1.18 9.54
CA GLY A 366 10.15 -0.12 9.69
C GLY A 366 10.59 1.21 9.08
N THR A 367 11.90 1.49 9.11
CA THR A 367 12.48 2.68 8.47
C THR A 367 12.03 2.84 7.01
N TRP A 368 11.85 1.76 6.26
CA TRP A 368 11.40 1.84 4.85
C TRP A 368 9.92 2.10 4.67
N THR A 369 9.13 2.03 5.72
CA THR A 369 7.69 2.32 5.68
C THR A 369 7.36 3.79 5.97
N HIS A 370 8.39 4.59 6.21
CA HIS A 370 8.32 6.04 6.36
C HIS A 370 8.90 6.75 5.11
N PRO A 371 8.57 8.02 4.87
CA PRO A 371 9.27 8.81 3.87
C PRO A 371 10.78 8.70 4.08
N SER A 372 11.56 8.55 3.02
CA SER A 372 12.98 8.23 3.18
C SER A 372 13.73 9.31 3.97
N ALA A 373 14.65 8.87 4.85
CA ALA A 373 15.43 9.75 5.72
C ALA A 373 16.21 10.85 4.95
N ALA A 374 16.61 10.59 3.69
CA ALA A 374 17.28 11.59 2.86
C ALA A 374 16.29 12.62 2.28
N LEU A 375 15.06 12.20 1.96
CA LEU A 375 13.98 13.12 1.61
C LEU A 375 13.56 13.94 2.83
N GLU A 376 13.48 13.29 4.00
CA GLU A 376 13.25 13.95 5.29
C GLU A 376 14.33 14.98 5.59
N ALA A 377 15.61 14.64 5.46
CA ALA A 377 16.72 15.57 5.73
C ALA A 377 16.74 16.77 4.79
N ALA A 378 16.48 16.57 3.50
CA ALA A 378 16.43 17.66 2.52
C ALA A 378 15.28 18.63 2.78
N THR A 379 14.11 18.09 3.16
CA THR A 379 12.90 18.87 3.42
C THR A 379 12.92 19.50 4.81
N PHE A 380 13.44 18.78 5.79
CA PHE A 380 13.56 19.24 7.17
C PHE A 380 14.54 20.41 7.30
N SER A 381 15.62 20.42 6.51
CA SER A 381 16.53 21.55 6.44
C SER A 381 15.84 22.83 5.94
N GLN A 382 14.80 22.70 5.12
CA GLN A 382 14.01 23.83 4.63
C GLN A 382 12.91 24.24 5.61
N VAL A 383 12.22 23.29 6.24
CA VAL A 383 11.13 23.54 7.19
C VAL A 383 11.67 23.97 8.55
N GLY A 384 12.70 23.29 9.07
CA GLY A 384 13.31 23.59 10.37
C GLY A 384 14.01 24.96 10.43
N ARG A 385 14.48 25.50 9.30
CA ARG A 385 15.04 26.85 9.25
C ARG A 385 14.00 27.95 9.36
N HIS A 386 12.72 27.64 9.17
CA HIS A 386 11.63 28.62 9.14
C HIS A 386 10.67 28.51 10.32
N SER A 387 10.88 27.58 11.24
CA SER A 387 10.09 27.44 12.46
C SER A 387 10.97 27.42 13.71
N PRO A 388 11.35 28.58 14.25
CA PRO A 388 12.19 28.64 15.45
C PRO A 388 11.52 28.14 16.74
N HIS A 389 10.26 27.75 16.71
CA HIS A 389 9.47 27.40 17.89
C HIS A 389 8.79 26.02 17.85
N GLY A 390 9.21 25.11 16.99
CA GLY A 390 8.69 23.74 17.00
C GLY A 390 7.16 23.61 16.79
N GLY A 391 6.48 24.67 16.38
CA GLY A 391 5.06 24.66 16.06
C GLY A 391 4.79 23.88 14.79
N LEU A 392 3.73 23.09 14.81
CA LEU A 392 3.28 22.28 13.68
C LEU A 392 3.05 23.12 12.43
N PRO A 393 3.84 22.95 11.36
CA PRO A 393 3.53 23.60 10.10
C PRO A 393 2.18 23.17 9.52
N PHE A 394 1.61 22.05 9.99
CA PHE A 394 0.29 21.56 9.58
C PHE A 394 -0.88 22.45 10.00
N LEU A 395 -0.77 23.08 11.15
CA LEU A 395 -1.85 23.91 11.69
C LEU A 395 -1.69 25.38 11.28
N ALA A 396 -0.55 25.77 10.72
CA ALA A 396 -0.34 27.09 10.21
C ALA A 396 -0.81 27.19 8.75
N PRO A 397 -1.57 28.20 8.36
CA PRO A 397 -1.96 28.41 6.97
C PRO A 397 -0.80 28.82 6.05
N GLN A 398 0.43 28.76 6.53
CA GLN A 398 1.64 29.18 5.84
C GLN A 398 2.63 28.03 5.73
N PHE A 399 2.40 27.14 4.74
CA PHE A 399 3.48 26.27 4.31
C PHE A 399 4.58 27.08 3.62
N PRO A 400 5.87 26.73 3.81
CA PRO A 400 6.90 27.27 2.95
C PRO A 400 6.53 26.99 1.50
N ALA A 401 6.43 28.02 0.68
CA ALA A 401 6.13 27.85 -0.73
C ALA A 401 7.13 26.86 -1.35
N GLY A 402 6.64 25.75 -1.88
CA GLY A 402 7.46 24.71 -2.51
C GLY A 402 7.96 23.59 -1.59
N ALA A 403 7.53 23.47 -0.34
CA ALA A 403 7.82 22.31 0.49
C ALA A 403 7.12 21.07 -0.08
N ARG A 404 7.90 20.04 -0.48
CA ARG A 404 7.39 18.81 -1.07
C ARG A 404 6.90 17.80 -0.05
N ILE A 405 7.54 17.78 1.13
CA ILE A 405 7.18 16.90 2.24
C ILE A 405 7.00 17.76 3.48
N VAL A 406 5.87 17.59 4.14
CA VAL A 406 5.53 18.23 5.40
C VAL A 406 5.22 17.12 6.40
N LEU A 407 5.96 17.07 7.50
CA LEU A 407 5.82 16.06 8.54
C LEU A 407 5.19 16.68 9.78
N ALA A 408 4.29 15.95 10.43
CA ALA A 408 3.83 16.30 11.78
C ALA A 408 5.02 16.22 12.76
N PRO A 409 5.13 17.10 13.80
CA PRO A 409 6.26 17.10 14.73
C PRO A 409 6.49 15.74 15.39
N GLU A 410 5.41 15.09 15.84
CA GLU A 410 5.48 13.77 16.45
C GLU A 410 6.07 12.70 15.52
N HIS A 411 6.14 12.96 14.21
CA HIS A 411 6.71 12.01 13.24
C HIS A 411 8.18 11.67 13.55
N LEU A 412 8.94 12.61 14.07
CA LEU A 412 10.34 12.39 14.44
C LEU A 412 10.47 11.84 15.85
N GLU A 413 9.66 12.34 16.79
CA GLU A 413 9.78 12.00 18.20
C GLU A 413 9.17 10.62 18.54
N ARG A 414 8.10 10.22 17.82
CA ARG A 414 7.34 9.00 18.08
C ARG A 414 7.55 7.90 17.05
N ARG A 415 8.46 8.08 16.10
CA ARG A 415 8.76 7.06 15.11
C ARG A 415 9.32 5.82 15.78
N MET A 416 8.63 4.71 15.58
CA MET A 416 8.94 3.44 16.21
C MET A 416 9.86 2.61 15.31
N PRO A 417 11.09 2.26 15.76
CA PRO A 417 11.88 1.25 15.08
C PRO A 417 11.12 -0.06 15.02
N GLY A 418 11.00 -0.65 13.84
CA GLY A 418 10.12 -1.78 13.66
C GLY A 418 10.60 -2.78 12.62
N LEU A 419 9.96 -3.94 12.63
CA LEU A 419 10.07 -4.94 11.56
C LEU A 419 8.66 -5.28 11.08
N ARG A 420 8.47 -5.40 9.77
CA ARG A 420 7.24 -5.95 9.19
C ARG A 420 7.50 -7.35 8.67
N LEU A 421 6.72 -8.30 9.14
CA LEU A 421 6.67 -9.67 8.63
C LEU A 421 5.51 -9.81 7.63
N SER A 422 5.69 -10.69 6.64
CA SER A 422 4.67 -11.00 5.63
C SER A 422 4.49 -12.51 5.49
N PHE A 423 3.25 -12.97 5.37
CA PHE A 423 2.88 -14.39 5.29
C PHE A 423 2.41 -14.82 3.89
N GLY A 424 2.56 -13.96 2.88
CA GLY A 424 2.09 -14.26 1.54
C GLY A 424 2.96 -15.24 0.76
N ALA A 425 4.28 -15.17 0.90
CA ALA A 425 5.22 -15.93 0.06
C ALA A 425 5.86 -17.14 0.76
N GLU A 426 6.23 -17.02 2.05
CA GLU A 426 6.94 -18.08 2.76
C GLU A 426 6.00 -19.22 3.17
N THR A 427 6.40 -20.43 2.84
CA THR A 427 5.66 -21.65 3.20
C THR A 427 6.24 -22.37 4.44
N ARG A 428 7.53 -22.16 4.71
CA ARG A 428 8.27 -22.74 5.86
C ARG A 428 8.16 -21.82 7.08
N VAL A 429 6.92 -21.42 7.41
CA VAL A 429 6.67 -20.36 8.41
C VAL A 429 7.12 -20.77 9.82
N GLU A 430 7.10 -22.07 10.16
CA GLU A 430 7.57 -22.56 11.46
C GLU A 430 9.10 -22.40 11.57
N ALA A 431 9.83 -22.81 10.54
CA ALA A 431 11.29 -22.63 10.48
C ALA A 431 11.67 -21.15 10.51
N ALA A 432 10.88 -20.32 9.82
CA ALA A 432 11.07 -18.87 9.83
C ALA A 432 10.81 -18.27 11.22
N ALA A 433 9.83 -18.76 11.97
CA ALA A 433 9.56 -18.35 13.36
C ALA A 433 10.71 -18.72 14.30
N GLU A 434 11.22 -19.94 14.19
CA GLU A 434 12.33 -20.43 14.99
C GLU A 434 13.64 -19.65 14.70
N ALA A 435 13.97 -19.47 13.43
CA ALA A 435 15.15 -18.72 13.01
C ALA A 435 15.07 -17.22 13.39
N LEU A 436 13.90 -16.60 13.21
CA LEU A 436 13.68 -15.21 13.65
C LEU A 436 13.84 -15.07 15.17
N THR A 437 13.27 -16.01 15.94
CA THR A 437 13.40 -16.02 17.39
C THR A 437 14.87 -16.11 17.82
N ALA A 438 15.60 -17.08 17.27
CA ALA A 438 17.04 -17.27 17.55
C ALA A 438 17.86 -16.01 17.18
N GLY A 439 17.58 -15.42 16.02
CA GLY A 439 18.28 -14.23 15.55
C GLY A 439 18.03 -13.00 16.43
N LEU A 440 16.81 -12.78 16.88
CA LEU A 440 16.49 -11.67 17.79
C LEU A 440 17.02 -11.89 19.20
N GLN A 441 17.02 -13.13 19.70
CA GLN A 441 17.63 -13.49 20.99
C GLN A 441 19.16 -13.35 20.99
N ALA A 442 19.81 -13.62 19.86
CA ALA A 442 21.27 -13.45 19.72
C ALA A 442 21.75 -11.99 19.84
N LEU A 443 20.83 -11.03 19.71
CA LEU A 443 21.11 -9.61 19.92
C LEU A 443 21.05 -9.19 21.41
N GLY A 444 20.81 -10.14 22.31
CA GLY A 444 20.85 -9.94 23.77
C GLY A 444 19.52 -9.87 24.39
#